data_f43876ae7f624ef4e2b1cab32729d6a2
#
_entry.id   f43876ae7f624ef4e2b1cab32729d6a2
#
_cell.length_a   1.000
_cell.length_b   1.000
_cell.length_c   1.000
_cell.angle_alpha   90.00
_cell.angle_beta   90.00
_cell.angle_gamma   90.00
#
_symmetry.space_group_name_H-M   'P 1'
#
loop_
_entity.id
_entity.type
_entity.pdbx_description
1 polymer ?
#
loop_
_entity_poly.entity_id
_entity_poly.type
_entity_poly.pdbx_seq_one_letter_code
_entity_poly.pdbx_strand_id
1 'polypeptide(L)'
;VETTYFADMIISDVTETLMKEMGLSKEEAQIKLFNGGLTIIATIDTEIQAMVEETFKNPKLFPESVEDENGILQPEAAAIIIENETGEIKAVMGGRSEKVRRGLNRATQSLRQPGSTIKPLSVYTSALDNGYSPGTVIDDAPVVFGNFKPRNYSYNFKGLVTVREALQ
;
A
#
# COMPACT_ATOMS: atom_id res chain seq x y z
N VAL A 1 20.50 7.74 15.30
CA VAL A 1 19.50 8.51 14.55
C VAL A 1 18.40 7.54 14.15
N GLU A 2 17.19 7.77 14.64
CA GLU A 2 16.01 7.05 14.17
C GLU A 2 15.79 7.40 12.70
N THR A 3 15.66 6.37 11.86
CA THR A 3 15.35 6.53 10.44
C THR A 3 13.86 6.30 10.23
N THR A 4 13.21 7.05 9.34
CA THR A 4 11.82 6.81 8.94
C THR A 4 11.71 5.54 8.08
N TYR A 5 10.49 5.00 7.93
CA TYR A 5 10.24 3.91 6.97
C TYR A 5 10.59 4.32 5.55
N PHE A 6 10.37 5.59 5.20
CA PHE A 6 10.75 6.15 3.92
C PHE A 6 12.27 6.11 3.70
N ALA A 7 13.05 6.54 4.71
CA ALA A 7 14.52 6.52 4.62
C ALA A 7 15.07 5.08 4.48
N ASP A 8 14.50 4.12 5.20
CA ASP A 8 14.90 2.71 5.08
C ASP A 8 14.56 2.12 3.70
N MET A 9 13.42 2.52 3.11
CA MET A 9 13.06 2.17 1.73
C MET A 9 14.10 2.71 0.74
N ILE A 10 14.45 3.99 0.83
CA ILE A 10 15.46 4.60 -0.05
C ILE A 10 16.83 3.91 0.11
N ILE A 11 17.24 3.58 1.34
CA ILE A 11 18.50 2.84 1.57
C ILE A 11 18.47 1.49 0.86
N SER A 12 17.35 0.79 0.89
CA SER A 12 17.17 -0.49 0.19
C SER A 12 17.26 -0.30 -1.32
N ASP A 13 16.47 0.62 -1.87
CA ASP A 13 16.38 0.86 -3.31
C ASP A 13 17.72 1.31 -3.91
N VAL A 14 18.42 2.23 -3.24
CA VAL A 14 19.73 2.69 -3.70
C VAL A 14 20.78 1.57 -3.59
N THR A 15 20.72 0.75 -2.52
CA THR A 15 21.62 -0.41 -2.39
C THR A 15 21.39 -1.37 -3.56
N GLU A 16 20.15 -1.73 -3.87
CA GLU A 16 19.81 -2.61 -4.99
C GLU A 16 20.23 -2.02 -6.34
N THR A 17 20.01 -0.73 -6.53
CA THR A 17 20.43 -0.02 -7.75
C THR A 17 21.93 -0.08 -7.93
N LEU A 18 22.71 0.20 -6.89
CA LEU A 18 24.18 0.12 -6.92
C LEU A 18 24.68 -1.30 -7.21
N MET A 19 24.03 -2.31 -6.63
CA MET A 19 24.35 -3.71 -6.93
C MET A 19 24.09 -4.03 -8.40
N LYS A 20 22.94 -3.62 -8.93
CA LYS A 20 22.53 -3.93 -10.30
C LYS A 20 23.34 -3.15 -11.35
N GLU A 21 23.49 -1.85 -11.19
CA GLU A 21 24.10 -0.98 -12.20
C GLU A 21 25.65 -1.04 -12.18
N MET A 22 26.22 -1.34 -11.02
CA MET A 22 27.69 -1.35 -10.85
C MET A 22 28.26 -2.76 -10.62
N GLY A 23 27.41 -3.80 -10.54
CA GLY A 23 27.84 -5.17 -10.28
C GLY A 23 28.47 -5.38 -8.89
N LEU A 24 28.11 -4.52 -7.91
CA LEU A 24 28.65 -4.60 -6.56
C LEU A 24 27.98 -5.69 -5.73
N SER A 25 28.71 -6.27 -4.79
CA SER A 25 28.11 -7.02 -3.69
C SER A 25 27.27 -6.09 -2.80
N LYS A 26 26.43 -6.66 -1.95
CA LYS A 26 25.60 -5.88 -1.02
C LYS A 26 26.45 -5.07 -0.07
N GLU A 27 27.53 -5.64 0.44
CA GLU A 27 28.48 -4.99 1.33
C GLU A 27 29.17 -3.79 0.66
N GLU A 28 29.67 -3.96 -0.57
CA GLU A 28 30.29 -2.89 -1.35
C GLU A 28 29.30 -1.79 -1.68
N ALA A 29 28.08 -2.13 -2.07
CA ALA A 29 27.01 -1.16 -2.32
C ALA A 29 26.68 -0.34 -1.06
N GLN A 30 26.60 -0.97 0.11
CA GLN A 30 26.36 -0.27 1.36
C GLN A 30 27.55 0.63 1.75
N ILE A 31 28.79 0.19 1.58
CA ILE A 31 29.98 1.02 1.80
C ILE A 31 29.93 2.25 0.88
N LYS A 32 29.60 2.06 -0.40
CA LYS A 32 29.48 3.14 -1.36
C LYS A 32 28.34 4.10 -1.01
N LEU A 33 27.19 3.56 -0.58
CA LEU A 33 26.04 4.36 -0.16
C LEU A 33 26.40 5.31 1.01
N PHE A 34 27.07 4.80 2.03
CA PHE A 34 27.30 5.57 3.26
C PHE A 34 28.61 6.37 3.24
N ASN A 35 29.61 5.96 2.46
CA ASN A 35 30.96 6.56 2.46
C ASN A 35 31.38 7.08 1.08
N GLY A 36 30.57 6.84 0.05
CA GLY A 36 30.93 7.20 -1.34
C GLY A 36 30.62 8.64 -1.74
N GLY A 37 30.18 9.50 -0.83
CA GLY A 37 29.87 10.89 -1.11
C GLY A 37 28.66 11.09 -2.03
N LEU A 38 27.72 10.16 -2.03
CA LEU A 38 26.52 10.24 -2.87
C LEU A 38 25.54 11.30 -2.34
N THR A 39 24.92 12.02 -3.26
CA THR A 39 23.73 12.85 -2.99
C THR A 39 22.51 12.11 -3.50
N ILE A 40 21.55 11.84 -2.63
CA ILE A 40 20.30 11.15 -2.96
C ILE A 40 19.18 12.17 -2.89
N ILE A 41 18.47 12.35 -4.02
CA ILE A 41 17.29 13.20 -4.10
C ILE A 41 16.09 12.27 -4.04
N ALA A 42 15.23 12.47 -3.03
CA ALA A 42 14.04 11.66 -2.80
C ALA A 42 12.77 12.49 -2.98
N THR A 43 11.66 11.82 -3.23
CA THR A 43 10.35 12.42 -3.45
C THR A 43 9.56 12.68 -2.16
N ILE A 44 10.15 12.37 -1.01
CA ILE A 44 9.51 12.54 0.30
C ILE A 44 9.02 13.98 0.49
N ASP A 45 7.79 14.10 0.99
CA ASP A 45 7.29 15.33 1.59
C ASP A 45 7.38 15.17 3.11
N THR A 46 8.23 15.97 3.75
CA THR A 46 8.50 15.82 5.18
C THR A 46 7.32 16.22 6.07
N GLU A 47 6.45 17.11 5.59
CA GLU A 47 5.25 17.52 6.33
C GLU A 47 4.21 16.41 6.25
N ILE A 48 3.99 15.84 5.06
CA ILE A 48 3.08 14.70 4.88
C ILE A 48 3.59 13.48 5.65
N GLN A 49 4.88 13.19 5.60
CA GLN A 49 5.49 12.09 6.35
C GLN A 49 5.25 12.24 7.86
N ALA A 50 5.50 13.42 8.41
CA ALA A 50 5.28 13.72 9.84
C ALA A 50 3.80 13.59 10.22
N MET A 51 2.88 14.05 9.36
CA MET A 51 1.44 13.93 9.57
C MET A 51 0.99 12.45 9.62
N VAL A 52 1.51 11.60 8.73
CA VAL A 52 1.20 10.18 8.72
C VAL A 52 1.74 9.50 9.97
N GLU A 53 2.99 9.80 10.36
CA GLU A 53 3.60 9.26 11.57
C GLU A 53 2.79 9.63 12.83
N GLU A 54 2.34 10.87 12.94
CA GLU A 54 1.50 11.32 14.06
C GLU A 54 0.12 10.65 14.03
N THR A 55 -0.48 10.48 12.85
CA THR A 55 -1.75 9.77 12.67
C THR A 55 -1.65 8.33 13.18
N PHE A 56 -0.56 7.64 12.87
CA PHE A 56 -0.35 6.25 13.29
C PHE A 56 -0.11 6.08 14.79
N LYS A 57 0.30 7.12 15.49
CA LYS A 57 0.43 7.13 16.97
C LYS A 57 -0.93 7.24 17.67
N ASN A 58 -1.99 7.66 16.98
CA ASN A 58 -3.29 7.85 17.60
C ASN A 58 -4.07 6.53 17.67
N PRO A 59 -4.20 5.90 18.85
CA PRO A 59 -4.85 4.59 18.98
C PRO A 59 -6.35 4.64 18.67
N LYS A 60 -6.99 5.81 18.74
CA LYS A 60 -8.44 5.98 18.47
C LYS A 60 -8.79 5.79 16.99
N LEU A 61 -7.82 5.85 16.10
CA LEU A 61 -8.02 5.68 14.66
C LEU A 61 -7.93 4.20 14.23
N PHE A 62 -7.63 3.32 15.15
CA PHE A 62 -7.46 1.89 14.89
C PHE A 62 -8.44 1.07 15.72
N PRO A 63 -8.75 -0.18 15.31
CA PRO A 63 -9.48 -1.11 16.15
C PRO A 63 -8.78 -1.32 17.49
N GLU A 64 -9.51 -1.82 18.50
CA GLU A 64 -8.92 -2.20 19.77
C GLU A 64 -7.69 -3.08 19.54
N SER A 65 -6.58 -2.66 20.14
CA SER A 65 -5.28 -3.23 19.88
C SER A 65 -4.79 -4.03 21.07
N VAL A 66 -4.19 -5.18 20.80
CA VAL A 66 -3.50 -6.02 21.78
C VAL A 66 -2.05 -6.19 21.33
N GLU A 67 -1.13 -6.30 22.27
CA GLU A 67 0.24 -6.65 21.97
C GLU A 67 0.35 -8.18 21.84
N ASP A 68 1.08 -8.64 20.82
CA ASP A 68 1.44 -10.04 20.68
C ASP A 68 2.61 -10.42 21.60
N GLU A 69 3.05 -11.67 21.55
CA GLU A 69 4.16 -12.19 22.36
C GLU A 69 5.51 -11.46 22.18
N ASN A 70 5.65 -10.69 21.11
CA ASN A 70 6.83 -9.89 20.77
C ASN A 70 6.65 -8.39 21.08
N GLY A 71 5.54 -8.00 21.73
CA GLY A 71 5.23 -6.61 22.03
C GLY A 71 4.79 -5.80 20.80
N ILE A 72 4.36 -6.47 19.73
CA ILE A 72 3.89 -5.83 18.50
C ILE A 72 2.37 -5.63 18.58
N LEU A 73 1.92 -4.39 18.38
CA LEU A 73 0.49 -4.07 18.36
C LEU A 73 -0.24 -4.77 17.20
N GLN A 74 -1.33 -5.43 17.54
CA GLN A 74 -2.22 -6.08 16.59
C GLN A 74 -3.64 -5.44 16.66
N PRO A 75 -4.29 -5.15 15.53
CA PRO A 75 -3.77 -5.33 14.18
C PRO A 75 -2.70 -4.27 13.82
N GLU A 76 -1.73 -4.70 13.04
CA GLU A 76 -0.76 -3.80 12.42
C GLU A 76 -1.39 -3.11 11.20
N ALA A 77 -0.82 -1.98 10.80
CA ALA A 77 -1.24 -1.22 9.63
C ALA A 77 -0.04 -0.66 8.88
N ALA A 78 -0.24 -0.36 7.61
CA ALA A 78 0.74 0.33 6.78
C ALA A 78 0.03 1.27 5.80
N ALA A 79 0.74 2.31 5.36
CA ALA A 79 0.23 3.27 4.39
C ALA A 79 1.33 3.78 3.46
N ILE A 80 0.93 4.10 2.23
CA ILE A 80 1.73 4.83 1.26
C ILE A 80 0.89 5.99 0.76
N ILE A 81 1.47 7.18 0.70
CA ILE A 81 0.87 8.35 0.07
C ILE A 81 1.59 8.62 -1.24
N ILE A 82 0.82 8.66 -2.32
CA ILE A 82 1.31 8.85 -3.67
C ILE A 82 0.63 10.10 -4.25
N GLU A 83 1.41 10.97 -4.88
CA GLU A 83 0.90 12.09 -5.64
C GLU A 83 0.31 11.57 -6.97
N ASN A 84 -0.97 11.85 -7.20
CA ASN A 84 -1.69 11.28 -8.34
C ASN A 84 -1.17 11.75 -9.71
N GLU A 85 -0.66 12.97 -9.80
CA GLU A 85 -0.21 13.56 -11.07
C GLU A 85 1.14 13.02 -11.52
N THR A 86 2.04 12.76 -10.57
CA THR A 86 3.43 12.37 -10.85
C THR A 86 3.70 10.90 -10.60
N GLY A 87 2.91 10.24 -9.73
CA GLY A 87 3.16 8.92 -9.21
C GLY A 87 4.25 8.88 -8.13
N GLU A 88 4.75 10.02 -7.67
CA GLU A 88 5.77 10.10 -6.65
C GLU A 88 5.26 9.69 -5.28
N ILE A 89 6.04 8.87 -4.57
CA ILE A 89 5.75 8.51 -3.18
C ILE A 89 6.15 9.68 -2.28
N LYS A 90 5.20 10.25 -1.57
CA LYS A 90 5.40 11.39 -0.67
C LYS A 90 5.58 10.97 0.79
N ALA A 91 4.96 9.87 1.21
CA ALA A 91 5.13 9.33 2.56
C ALA A 91 4.99 7.80 2.58
N VAL A 92 5.66 7.17 3.53
CA VAL A 92 5.57 5.72 3.78
C VAL A 92 5.52 5.46 5.28
N MET A 93 4.53 4.66 5.70
CA MET A 93 4.42 4.13 7.05
C MET A 93 4.29 2.61 6.99
N GLY A 94 5.24 1.91 7.57
CA GLY A 94 5.35 0.44 7.45
C GLY A 94 4.85 -0.35 8.65
N GLY A 95 4.36 0.31 9.70
CA GLY A 95 3.85 -0.34 10.91
C GLY A 95 3.33 0.66 11.92
N ARG A 96 2.58 0.17 12.93
CA ARG A 96 2.05 0.97 14.04
C ARG A 96 2.92 0.88 15.30
N SER A 97 3.57 -0.25 15.48
CA SER A 97 4.44 -0.50 16.62
C SER A 97 5.71 0.33 16.54
N GLU A 98 6.43 0.42 17.65
CA GLU A 98 7.72 1.08 17.69
C GLU A 98 8.64 0.55 16.58
N LYS A 99 9.20 1.48 15.83
CA LYS A 99 10.01 1.13 14.66
C LYS A 99 11.35 0.56 15.06
N VAL A 100 11.58 -0.70 14.74
CA VAL A 100 12.92 -1.29 14.78
C VAL A 100 13.72 -0.81 13.56
N ARG A 101 14.94 -0.34 13.77
CA ARG A 101 15.83 0.10 12.69
C ARG A 101 15.99 -0.99 11.63
N ARG A 102 15.68 -0.66 10.36
CA ARG A 102 15.64 -1.61 9.23
C ARG A 102 14.72 -2.81 9.47
N GLY A 103 13.71 -2.63 10.31
CA GLY A 103 12.67 -3.62 10.53
C GLY A 103 11.73 -3.76 9.32
N LEU A 104 10.78 -4.67 9.44
CA LEU A 104 9.80 -4.94 8.37
C LEU A 104 9.01 -3.69 8.01
N ASN A 105 9.11 -3.27 6.75
CA ASN A 105 8.25 -2.27 6.15
C ASN A 105 7.06 -2.96 5.47
N ARG A 106 5.92 -3.03 6.16
CA ARG A 106 4.74 -3.73 5.64
C ARG A 106 4.15 -3.07 4.41
N ALA A 107 4.40 -1.77 4.20
CA ALA A 107 3.93 -1.06 3.02
C ALA A 107 4.60 -1.52 1.73
N THR A 108 5.87 -1.95 1.80
CA THR A 108 6.68 -2.30 0.62
C THR A 108 7.12 -3.76 0.58
N GLN A 109 7.10 -4.47 1.72
CA GLN A 109 7.68 -5.81 1.83
C GLN A 109 6.65 -6.90 2.15
N SER A 110 5.45 -6.55 2.64
CA SER A 110 4.42 -7.53 2.97
C SER A 110 3.54 -7.84 1.77
N LEU A 111 3.64 -9.06 1.26
CA LEU A 111 2.75 -9.56 0.22
C LEU A 111 1.43 -10.01 0.86
N ARG A 112 0.33 -9.38 0.44
CA ARG A 112 -1.03 -9.70 0.89
C ARG A 112 -1.97 -9.83 -0.30
N GLN A 113 -2.97 -10.69 -0.16
CA GLN A 113 -4.04 -10.77 -1.15
C GLN A 113 -4.89 -9.48 -1.07
N PRO A 114 -5.11 -8.79 -2.19
CA PRO A 114 -5.88 -7.55 -2.20
C PRO A 114 -7.36 -7.77 -1.91
N GLY A 115 -7.88 -8.99 -2.13
CA GLY A 115 -9.31 -9.24 -2.03
C GLY A 115 -10.10 -8.31 -2.94
N SER A 116 -11.23 -7.81 -2.47
CA SER A 116 -12.11 -6.91 -3.25
C SER A 116 -11.51 -5.53 -3.55
N THR A 117 -10.43 -5.14 -2.90
CA THR A 117 -9.76 -3.86 -3.21
C THR A 117 -9.13 -3.83 -4.60
N ILE A 118 -8.97 -5.00 -5.27
CA ILE A 118 -8.51 -5.08 -6.65
C ILE A 118 -9.60 -4.72 -7.67
N LYS A 119 -10.88 -4.73 -7.29
CA LYS A 119 -12.00 -4.50 -8.23
C LYS A 119 -11.90 -3.19 -9.02
N PRO A 120 -11.52 -2.04 -8.43
CA PRO A 120 -11.34 -0.81 -9.20
C PRO A 120 -10.39 -0.99 -10.38
N LEU A 121 -9.30 -1.72 -10.20
CA LEU A 121 -8.29 -1.95 -11.24
C LEU A 121 -8.70 -3.04 -12.22
N SER A 122 -9.22 -4.17 -11.74
CA SER A 122 -9.45 -5.35 -12.59
C SER A 122 -10.81 -5.35 -13.31
N VAL A 123 -11.84 -4.76 -12.70
CA VAL A 123 -13.21 -4.80 -13.21
C VAL A 123 -13.66 -3.42 -13.70
N TYR A 124 -13.57 -2.41 -12.82
CA TYR A 124 -14.16 -1.10 -13.11
C TYR A 124 -13.34 -0.30 -14.13
N THR A 125 -12.01 -0.37 -14.09
CA THR A 125 -11.17 0.25 -15.15
C THR A 125 -11.50 -0.35 -16.52
N SER A 126 -11.58 -1.68 -16.62
CA SER A 126 -11.95 -2.34 -17.87
C SER A 126 -13.38 -1.97 -18.34
N ALA A 127 -14.32 -1.82 -17.42
CA ALA A 127 -15.67 -1.38 -17.76
C ALA A 127 -15.67 0.05 -18.33
N LEU A 128 -14.94 0.98 -17.69
CA LEU A 128 -14.82 2.36 -18.15
C LEU A 128 -14.18 2.43 -19.54
N ASP A 129 -13.12 1.68 -19.79
CA ASP A 129 -12.45 1.59 -21.10
C ASP A 129 -13.37 1.04 -22.20
N ASN A 130 -14.37 0.24 -21.83
CA ASN A 130 -15.38 -0.28 -22.73
C ASN A 130 -16.66 0.59 -22.80
N GLY A 131 -16.59 1.85 -22.39
CA GLY A 131 -17.65 2.85 -22.56
C GLY A 131 -18.70 2.87 -21.43
N TYR A 132 -18.51 2.12 -20.37
CA TYR A 132 -19.32 2.29 -19.17
C TYR A 132 -18.95 3.61 -18.47
N SER A 133 -19.90 4.13 -17.71
CA SER A 133 -19.68 5.29 -16.85
C SER A 133 -20.07 4.97 -15.40
N PRO A 134 -19.69 5.77 -14.41
CA PRO A 134 -20.18 5.60 -13.06
C PRO A 134 -21.70 5.59 -12.90
N GLY A 135 -22.41 6.24 -13.84
CA GLY A 135 -23.88 6.28 -13.88
C GLY A 135 -24.53 5.17 -14.71
N THR A 136 -23.74 4.34 -15.40
CA THR A 136 -24.29 3.21 -16.18
C THR A 136 -25.01 2.24 -15.25
N VAL A 137 -26.23 1.88 -15.58
CA VAL A 137 -27.04 0.94 -14.81
C VAL A 137 -26.69 -0.49 -15.20
N ILE A 138 -26.46 -1.32 -14.20
CA ILE A 138 -26.22 -2.77 -14.31
C ILE A 138 -27.22 -3.52 -13.44
N ASP A 139 -27.46 -4.78 -13.75
CA ASP A 139 -28.40 -5.64 -13.02
C ASP A 139 -27.62 -6.52 -12.01
N ASP A 140 -27.78 -6.22 -10.73
CA ASP A 140 -27.29 -7.05 -9.63
C ASP A 140 -28.31 -8.16 -9.35
N ALA A 141 -28.29 -9.19 -10.19
CA ALA A 141 -29.21 -10.32 -10.16
C ALA A 141 -28.47 -11.66 -10.08
N PRO A 142 -29.12 -12.75 -9.67
CA PRO A 142 -28.53 -14.08 -9.70
C PRO A 142 -28.12 -14.47 -11.12
N VAL A 143 -26.86 -14.80 -11.32
CA VAL A 143 -26.35 -15.30 -12.60
C VAL A 143 -25.73 -16.68 -12.44
N VAL A 144 -25.71 -17.43 -13.55
CA VAL A 144 -25.14 -18.78 -13.58
C VAL A 144 -24.23 -18.92 -14.80
N PHE A 145 -23.00 -19.29 -14.58
CA PHE A 145 -21.99 -19.56 -15.62
C PHE A 145 -21.55 -21.03 -15.52
N GLY A 146 -22.24 -21.92 -16.25
CA GLY A 146 -22.03 -23.36 -16.10
C GLY A 146 -22.32 -23.82 -14.67
N ASN A 147 -21.31 -24.32 -13.98
CA ASN A 147 -21.43 -24.75 -12.57
C ASN A 147 -21.12 -23.62 -11.55
N PHE A 148 -20.69 -22.45 -12.03
CA PHE A 148 -20.35 -21.31 -11.18
C PHE A 148 -21.58 -20.43 -10.94
N LYS A 149 -21.92 -20.24 -9.67
CA LYS A 149 -23.05 -19.43 -9.21
C LYS A 149 -22.55 -18.41 -8.20
N PRO A 150 -22.03 -17.25 -8.64
CA PRO A 150 -21.57 -16.21 -7.73
C PRO A 150 -22.70 -15.70 -6.85
N ARG A 151 -22.34 -15.26 -5.64
CA ARG A 151 -23.26 -14.66 -4.67
C ARG A 151 -22.64 -13.40 -4.11
N ASN A 152 -23.50 -12.43 -3.80
CA ASN A 152 -23.09 -11.27 -3.04
C ASN A 152 -22.73 -11.66 -1.59
N TYR A 153 -21.83 -10.91 -0.97
CA TYR A 153 -21.47 -11.12 0.44
C TYR A 153 -22.69 -11.05 1.37
N SER A 154 -23.64 -10.14 1.06
CA SER A 154 -24.91 -9.98 1.80
C SER A 154 -25.93 -11.10 1.55
N TYR A 155 -25.67 -12.01 0.61
CA TYR A 155 -26.61 -13.03 0.10
C TYR A 155 -27.88 -12.44 -0.53
N ASN A 156 -27.98 -11.13 -0.69
CA ASN A 156 -29.09 -10.43 -1.30
C ASN A 156 -28.63 -9.78 -2.61
N PHE A 157 -29.57 -9.62 -3.54
CA PHE A 157 -29.40 -8.91 -4.80
C PHE A 157 -30.21 -7.62 -4.76
N LYS A 158 -29.64 -6.53 -5.28
CA LYS A 158 -30.25 -5.20 -5.26
C LYS A 158 -31.07 -4.89 -6.52
N GLY A 159 -30.95 -5.73 -7.58
CA GLY A 159 -31.52 -5.44 -8.89
C GLY A 159 -30.75 -4.36 -9.64
N LEU A 160 -31.46 -3.43 -10.27
CA LEU A 160 -30.83 -2.37 -11.05
C LEU A 160 -30.08 -1.40 -10.13
N VAL A 161 -28.77 -1.31 -10.32
CA VAL A 161 -27.85 -0.41 -9.58
C VAL A 161 -26.94 0.30 -10.56
N THR A 162 -26.43 1.45 -10.19
CA THR A 162 -25.36 2.11 -10.97
C THR A 162 -24.01 1.42 -10.74
N VAL A 163 -23.08 1.57 -11.69
CA VAL A 163 -21.69 1.11 -11.53
C VAL A 163 -21.06 1.67 -10.25
N ARG A 164 -21.38 2.92 -9.89
CA ARG A 164 -20.91 3.55 -8.65
C ARG A 164 -21.43 2.84 -7.39
N GLU A 165 -22.73 2.52 -7.37
CA GLU A 165 -23.35 1.80 -6.24
C GLU A 165 -22.88 0.34 -6.15
N ALA A 166 -22.55 -0.27 -7.27
CA ALA A 166 -22.00 -1.63 -7.30
C ALA A 166 -20.57 -1.74 -6.77
N LEU A 167 -19.82 -0.63 -6.75
CA LEU A 167 -18.49 -0.57 -6.18
C LEU A 167 -18.52 -0.48 -4.64
N GLN A 168 -19.55 0.14 -4.06
CA GLN A 168 -19.74 0.29 -2.61
C GLN A 168 -20.16 -1.01 -1.93
#